data_4c3498021bf39ec516280ab3207c8295
#
_entry.id   4c3498021bf39ec516280ab3207c8295
#
_cell.length_a   1.000
_cell.length_b   1.000
_cell.length_c   1.000
_cell.angle_alpha   90.00
_cell.angle_beta   90.00
_cell.angle_gamma   90.00
#
_symmetry.space_group_name_H-M   'P 1'
#
loop_
_entity.id
_entity.type
_entity.pdbx_description
1 polymer ?
#
loop_
_entity_poly.entity_id
_entity_poly.type
_entity_poly.pdbx_seq_one_letter_code
_entity_poly.pdbx_strand_id
1 'polypeptide(L)'
;MKNIEKYYEEIKQKYQTSYVLNPSCSVFKIRTGIDDCSGCHCKECCIKSFEWLNQEYKDPIIDDVEREYLLSVIKPFRKKISCIRKSKDPRKGKNYIKIEFCDGDRMFFPNLSNDEMYKGMELDRNYTLEELGL
;
A
#
# COMPACT_ATOMS: atom_id res chain seq x y z
N MET A 1 1.59 4.14 -19.62
CA MET A 1 2.38 5.15 -18.87
C MET A 1 3.18 4.46 -17.78
N LYS A 2 4.46 4.71 -17.72
CA LYS A 2 5.31 4.15 -16.67
C LYS A 2 5.23 4.99 -15.39
N ASN A 3 5.60 4.39 -14.27
CA ASN A 3 5.62 5.09 -13.00
C ASN A 3 6.52 6.33 -13.02
N ILE A 4 7.65 6.28 -13.72
CA ILE A 4 8.53 7.45 -13.87
C ILE A 4 7.82 8.64 -14.53
N GLU A 5 6.99 8.40 -15.54
CA GLU A 5 6.24 9.45 -16.23
C GLU A 5 5.13 10.01 -15.34
N LYS A 6 4.45 9.13 -14.62
CA LYS A 6 3.37 9.50 -13.69
C LYS A 6 3.85 10.37 -12.54
N TYR A 7 4.99 10.03 -11.96
CA TYR A 7 5.48 10.66 -10.73
C TYR A 7 6.67 11.60 -10.93
N TYR A 8 7.01 11.93 -12.17
CA TYR A 8 8.19 12.73 -12.49
C TYR A 8 8.25 14.06 -11.71
N GLU A 9 7.20 14.84 -11.75
CA GLU A 9 7.17 16.15 -11.08
C GLU A 9 7.22 16.04 -9.56
N GLU A 10 6.55 15.03 -9.00
CA GLU A 10 6.57 14.78 -7.56
C GLU A 10 7.96 14.33 -7.08
N ILE A 11 8.61 13.45 -7.82
CA ILE A 11 9.99 13.01 -7.53
C ILE A 11 10.94 14.20 -7.57
N LYS A 12 10.85 15.02 -8.60
CA LYS A 12 11.66 16.21 -8.79
C LYS A 12 11.48 17.19 -7.63
N GLN A 13 10.24 17.49 -7.26
CA GLN A 13 9.93 18.39 -6.15
C GLN A 13 10.48 17.88 -4.82
N LYS A 14 10.26 16.62 -4.50
CA LYS A 14 10.76 16.02 -3.26
C LYS A 14 12.28 15.97 -3.19
N TYR A 15 12.93 15.70 -4.30
CA TYR A 15 14.38 15.74 -4.39
C TYR A 15 14.96 17.14 -4.17
N GLN A 16 14.33 18.17 -4.72
CA GLN A 16 14.78 19.55 -4.58
C GLN A 16 14.54 20.13 -3.18
N THR A 17 13.52 19.67 -2.47
CA THR A 17 13.09 20.21 -1.16
C THR A 17 13.64 19.43 0.03
N SER A 18 14.17 18.23 -0.17
CA SER A 18 14.69 17.38 0.91
C SER A 18 16.21 17.48 1.00
N TYR A 19 16.74 17.42 2.24
CA TYR A 19 18.19 17.28 2.50
C TYR A 19 18.71 15.88 2.14
N VAL A 20 17.99 15.15 1.31
CA VAL A 20 18.31 13.78 0.96
C VAL A 20 19.35 13.78 -0.14
N LEU A 21 20.49 13.15 0.12
CA LEU A 21 21.62 13.05 -0.80
C LEU A 21 21.38 12.12 -1.99
N ASN A 22 20.30 11.29 -1.95
CA ASN A 22 20.03 10.27 -2.95
C ASN A 22 18.60 10.39 -3.50
N PRO A 23 18.41 10.54 -4.84
CA PRO A 23 17.10 10.59 -5.47
C PRO A 23 16.21 9.37 -5.19
N SER A 24 16.80 8.19 -4.97
CA SER A 24 16.07 6.97 -4.66
C SER A 24 15.29 7.04 -3.34
N CYS A 25 15.69 7.89 -2.39
CA CYS A 25 14.94 8.10 -1.15
C CYS A 25 13.59 8.80 -1.41
N SER A 26 13.55 9.74 -2.35
CA SER A 26 12.30 10.38 -2.78
C SER A 26 11.37 9.38 -3.46
N VAL A 27 11.92 8.53 -4.32
CA VAL A 27 11.18 7.44 -4.97
C VAL A 27 10.67 6.43 -3.93
N PHE A 28 11.48 6.09 -2.93
CA PHE A 28 11.06 5.21 -1.84
C PHE A 28 9.82 5.74 -1.11
N LYS A 29 9.82 7.03 -0.76
CA LYS A 29 8.68 7.67 -0.10
C LYS A 29 7.40 7.61 -0.95
N ILE A 30 7.51 7.88 -2.24
CA ILE A 30 6.39 7.82 -3.17
C ILE A 30 5.89 6.38 -3.32
N ARG A 31 6.81 5.44 -3.54
CA ARG A 31 6.51 4.03 -3.77
C ARG A 31 5.88 3.33 -2.56
N THR A 32 6.33 3.66 -1.36
CA THR A 32 5.92 2.97 -0.12
C THR A 32 4.98 3.78 0.76
N GLY A 33 4.93 5.10 0.61
CA GLY A 33 4.22 6.00 1.52
C GLY A 33 4.88 6.14 2.91
N ILE A 34 6.08 5.62 3.09
CA ILE A 34 6.83 5.63 4.35
C ILE A 34 7.86 6.75 4.32
N ASP A 35 7.81 7.66 5.30
CA ASP A 35 8.75 8.78 5.38
C ASP A 35 10.12 8.40 5.95
N ASP A 36 10.17 7.37 6.77
CA ASP A 36 11.40 6.89 7.41
C ASP A 36 11.83 5.55 6.82
N CYS A 37 13.05 5.50 6.27
CA CYS A 37 13.65 4.30 5.69
C CYS A 37 14.58 3.55 6.67
N SER A 38 14.39 3.71 7.98
CA SER A 38 15.23 3.08 9.00
C SER A 38 15.42 1.57 8.75
N GLY A 39 16.67 1.12 8.68
CA GLY A 39 17.03 -0.27 8.42
C GLY A 39 17.03 -0.68 6.93
N CYS A 40 16.91 0.26 6.02
CA CYS A 40 16.98 0.00 4.59
C CYS A 40 18.44 0.00 4.10
N HIS A 41 18.82 -1.00 3.33
CA HIS A 41 20.07 -0.99 2.58
C HIS A 41 19.91 -0.12 1.32
N CYS A 42 20.60 1.01 1.25
CA CYS A 42 20.45 1.97 0.15
C CYS A 42 20.66 1.35 -1.24
N LYS A 43 21.57 0.41 -1.38
CA LYS A 43 21.82 -0.30 -2.65
C LYS A 43 20.58 -1.07 -3.12
N GLU A 44 19.96 -1.84 -2.24
CA GLU A 44 18.73 -2.59 -2.55
C GLU A 44 17.55 -1.65 -2.82
N CYS A 45 17.46 -0.57 -2.06
CA CYS A 45 16.44 0.46 -2.27
C CYS A 45 16.59 1.12 -3.65
N CYS A 46 17.80 1.43 -4.08
CA CYS A 46 18.08 1.97 -5.42
C CYS A 46 17.63 1.02 -6.53
N ILE A 47 17.94 -0.27 -6.41
CA ILE A 47 17.55 -1.29 -7.39
C ILE A 47 16.02 -1.40 -7.46
N LYS A 48 15.35 -1.56 -6.32
CA LYS A 48 13.89 -1.66 -6.24
C LYS A 48 13.19 -0.40 -6.76
N SER A 49 13.73 0.77 -6.46
CA SER A 49 13.18 2.04 -6.95
C SER A 49 13.33 2.17 -8.46
N PHE A 50 14.45 1.75 -9.03
CA PHE A 50 14.67 1.75 -10.46
C PHE A 50 13.71 0.78 -11.19
N GLU A 51 13.56 -0.43 -10.66
CA GLU A 51 12.61 -1.42 -11.18
C GLU A 51 11.17 -0.89 -11.15
N TRP A 52 10.77 -0.29 -10.02
CA TRP A 52 9.44 0.30 -9.87
C TRP A 52 9.19 1.44 -10.85
N LEU A 53 10.17 2.32 -11.06
CA LEU A 53 10.05 3.43 -12.01
C LEU A 53 9.82 2.97 -13.45
N ASN A 54 10.34 1.79 -13.81
CA ASN A 54 10.18 1.21 -15.13
C ASN A 54 8.93 0.36 -15.32
N GLN A 55 8.20 0.09 -14.23
CA GLN A 55 6.93 -0.63 -14.31
C GLN A 55 5.82 0.24 -14.92
N GLU A 56 4.87 -0.40 -15.59
CA GLU A 56 3.67 0.27 -16.04
C GLU A 56 2.85 0.77 -14.84
N TYR A 57 2.43 2.03 -14.93
CA TYR A 57 1.55 2.60 -13.92
C TYR A 57 0.21 1.87 -13.92
N LYS A 58 -0.23 1.49 -12.75
CA LYS A 58 -1.56 0.92 -12.52
C LYS A 58 -2.29 1.81 -11.53
N ASP A 59 -3.54 2.09 -11.83
CA ASP A 59 -4.38 2.81 -10.89
C ASP A 59 -4.46 2.03 -9.57
N PRO A 60 -4.36 2.73 -8.43
CA PRO A 60 -4.45 2.07 -7.14
C PRO A 60 -5.82 1.43 -6.96
N ILE A 61 -5.84 0.23 -6.36
CA ILE A 61 -7.07 -0.53 -6.10
C ILE A 61 -7.89 0.14 -4.99
N ILE A 62 -7.21 0.75 -4.03
CA ILE A 62 -7.82 1.49 -2.93
C ILE A 62 -7.39 2.96 -3.00
N ASP A 63 -8.25 3.85 -2.53
CA ASP A 63 -7.94 5.27 -2.50
C ASP A 63 -6.97 5.64 -1.35
N ASP A 64 -6.50 6.88 -1.34
CA ASP A 64 -5.50 7.33 -0.37
C ASP A 64 -6.03 7.30 1.08
N VAL A 65 -7.32 7.59 1.29
CA VAL A 65 -7.94 7.56 2.62
C VAL A 65 -8.04 6.14 3.14
N GLU A 66 -8.51 5.23 2.31
CA GLU A 66 -8.60 3.80 2.62
C GLU A 66 -7.20 3.21 2.89
N ARG A 67 -6.23 3.61 2.09
CA ARG A 67 -4.84 3.21 2.25
C ARG A 67 -4.24 3.69 3.58
N GLU A 68 -4.39 4.96 3.92
CA GLU A 68 -3.91 5.53 5.19
C GLU A 68 -4.54 4.83 6.39
N TYR A 69 -5.83 4.57 6.33
CA TYR A 69 -6.54 3.86 7.38
C TYR A 69 -5.99 2.44 7.57
N LEU A 70 -5.86 1.66 6.49
CA LEU A 70 -5.29 0.32 6.56
C LEU A 70 -3.84 0.33 7.05
N LEU A 71 -3.01 1.25 6.56
CA LEU A 71 -1.62 1.39 7.03
C LEU A 71 -1.55 1.63 8.52
N SER A 72 -2.40 2.48 9.08
CA SER A 72 -2.42 2.76 10.52
C SER A 72 -2.75 1.52 11.37
N VAL A 73 -3.64 0.69 10.86
CA VAL A 73 -4.07 -0.54 11.55
C VAL A 73 -3.05 -1.65 11.45
N ILE A 74 -2.47 -1.85 10.25
CA ILE A 74 -1.56 -2.98 10.00
C ILE A 74 -0.11 -2.72 10.42
N LYS A 75 0.27 -1.48 10.65
CA LYS A 75 1.66 -1.08 10.95
C LYS A 75 2.35 -1.96 11.98
N PRO A 76 1.74 -2.30 13.14
CA PRO A 76 2.39 -3.18 14.13
C PRO A 76 2.57 -4.63 13.65
N PHE A 77 1.79 -5.07 12.67
CA PHE A 77 1.67 -6.47 12.26
C PHE A 77 2.11 -6.74 10.82
N ARG A 78 2.59 -5.72 10.13
CA ARG A 78 2.85 -5.75 8.67
C ARG A 78 3.62 -7.00 8.22
N LYS A 79 4.66 -7.39 8.94
CA LYS A 79 5.50 -8.55 8.59
C LYS A 79 4.81 -9.90 8.76
N LYS A 80 3.70 -9.93 9.48
CA LYS A 80 2.95 -11.15 9.80
C LYS A 80 1.71 -11.34 8.94
N ILE A 81 1.39 -10.38 8.09
CA ILE A 81 0.18 -10.39 7.25
C ILE A 81 0.42 -11.21 6.00
N SER A 82 -0.45 -12.18 5.76
CA SER A 82 -0.46 -13.00 4.55
C SER A 82 -1.26 -12.34 3.43
N CYS A 83 -2.51 -11.97 3.70
CA CYS A 83 -3.37 -11.31 2.72
C CYS A 83 -4.48 -10.49 3.38
N ILE A 84 -5.10 -9.64 2.56
CA ILE A 84 -6.27 -8.85 2.91
C ILE A 84 -7.39 -9.20 1.94
N ARG A 85 -8.59 -9.39 2.46
CA ARG A 85 -9.78 -9.77 1.67
C ARG A 85 -10.97 -8.89 2.05
N LYS A 86 -11.76 -8.51 1.06
CA LYS A 86 -13.08 -7.91 1.25
C LYS A 86 -14.12 -9.01 1.15
N SER A 87 -14.97 -9.13 2.16
CA SER A 87 -16.05 -10.11 2.19
C SER A 87 -17.35 -9.48 2.65
N LYS A 88 -18.47 -10.14 2.37
CA LYS A 88 -19.80 -9.70 2.77
C LYS A 88 -20.33 -10.58 3.90
N ASP A 89 -20.77 -9.94 4.99
CA ASP A 89 -21.44 -10.66 6.08
C ASP A 89 -22.84 -11.11 5.60
N PRO A 90 -23.11 -12.41 5.53
CA PRO A 90 -24.40 -12.90 5.05
C PRO A 90 -25.57 -12.55 5.98
N ARG A 91 -25.29 -12.29 7.25
CA ARG A 91 -26.32 -11.93 8.24
C ARG A 91 -26.73 -10.47 8.17
N LYS A 92 -25.75 -9.58 7.96
CA LYS A 92 -25.94 -8.13 7.99
C LYS A 92 -25.99 -7.50 6.59
N GLY A 93 -25.60 -8.24 5.55
CA GLY A 93 -25.52 -7.73 4.19
C GLY A 93 -24.46 -6.64 3.98
N LYS A 94 -23.57 -6.45 4.96
CA LYS A 94 -22.51 -5.41 4.95
C LYS A 94 -21.17 -6.01 4.61
N ASN A 95 -20.35 -5.24 3.91
CA ASN A 95 -18.97 -5.62 3.62
C ASN A 95 -18.08 -5.45 4.85
N TYR A 96 -17.08 -6.30 4.97
CA TYR A 96 -16.03 -6.20 5.99
C TYR A 96 -14.68 -6.50 5.38
N ILE A 97 -13.62 -6.02 6.02
CA ILE A 97 -12.24 -6.35 5.67
C ILE A 97 -11.72 -7.41 6.63
N LYS A 98 -11.17 -8.48 6.06
CA LYS A 98 -10.52 -9.56 6.77
C LYS A 98 -9.02 -9.50 6.48
N ILE A 99 -8.23 -9.49 7.55
CA ILE A 99 -6.77 -9.60 7.48
C ILE A 99 -6.39 -10.99 7.96
N GLU A 100 -5.70 -11.75 7.12
CA GLU A 100 -5.12 -13.04 7.47
C GLU A 100 -3.64 -12.89 7.79
N PHE A 101 -3.23 -13.48 8.90
CA PHE A 101 -1.84 -13.57 9.30
C PHE A 101 -1.20 -14.87 8.83
N CYS A 102 0.13 -14.89 8.71
CA CYS A 102 0.87 -16.06 8.25
C CYS A 102 0.74 -17.27 9.16
N ASP A 103 0.41 -17.09 10.44
CA ASP A 103 0.16 -18.16 11.42
C ASP A 103 -1.28 -18.72 11.39
N GLY A 104 -2.13 -18.18 10.53
CA GLY A 104 -3.53 -18.56 10.41
C GLY A 104 -4.51 -17.73 11.24
N ASP A 105 -4.01 -16.84 12.09
CA ASP A 105 -4.85 -15.90 12.82
C ASP A 105 -5.52 -14.90 11.85
N ARG A 106 -6.63 -14.35 12.30
CA ARG A 106 -7.47 -13.46 11.49
C ARG A 106 -7.91 -12.25 12.31
N MET A 107 -7.95 -11.11 11.65
CA MET A 107 -8.51 -9.89 12.21
C MET A 107 -9.61 -9.37 11.28
N PHE A 108 -10.72 -8.93 11.87
CA PHE A 108 -11.86 -8.41 11.14
C PHE A 108 -12.09 -6.95 11.51
N PHE A 109 -12.44 -6.15 10.54
CA PHE A 109 -13.00 -4.81 10.76
C PHE A 109 -14.52 -4.89 10.63
N PRO A 110 -15.27 -5.02 11.74
CA PRO A 110 -16.69 -5.35 11.69
C PRO A 110 -17.59 -4.18 11.25
N ASN A 111 -17.06 -2.98 11.18
CA ASN A 111 -17.87 -1.78 11.00
C ASN A 111 -17.51 -0.92 9.78
N LEU A 112 -17.03 -1.53 8.73
CA LEU A 112 -17.06 -0.85 7.45
C LEU A 112 -18.53 -0.81 6.99
N SER A 113 -19.32 -0.01 7.73
CA SER A 113 -20.75 0.12 7.51
C SER A 113 -21.08 0.88 6.22
N ASN A 114 -20.07 1.34 5.52
CA ASN A 114 -20.24 2.07 4.29
C ASN A 114 -19.85 1.17 3.11
N ASP A 115 -20.84 0.73 2.36
CA ASP A 115 -20.64 -0.03 1.11
C ASP A 115 -19.84 0.77 0.07
N GLU A 116 -19.56 2.05 0.35
CA GLU A 116 -18.77 2.91 -0.49
C GLU A 116 -17.25 2.75 -0.30
N MET A 117 -16.81 2.18 0.83
CA MET A 117 -15.39 1.93 1.06
C MET A 117 -14.91 0.68 0.32
N TYR A 118 -13.66 0.74 -0.14
CA TYR A 118 -12.97 -0.36 -0.82
C TYR A 118 -13.69 -0.84 -2.09
N LYS A 119 -14.30 0.06 -2.83
CA LYS A 119 -15.01 -0.26 -4.09
C LYS A 119 -14.12 -0.92 -5.13
N GLY A 120 -12.85 -0.59 -5.15
CA GLY A 120 -11.88 -1.16 -6.07
C GLY A 120 -11.50 -2.60 -5.76
N MET A 121 -11.82 -3.11 -4.57
CA MET A 121 -11.55 -4.50 -4.19
C MET A 121 -12.72 -5.41 -4.61
N GLU A 122 -12.40 -6.51 -5.28
CA GLU A 122 -13.37 -7.56 -5.58
C GLU A 122 -13.71 -8.35 -4.32
N LEU A 123 -14.99 -8.76 -4.19
CA LEU A 123 -15.42 -9.59 -3.08
C LEU A 123 -14.74 -10.97 -3.12
N ASP A 124 -14.35 -11.45 -1.95
CA ASP A 124 -13.77 -12.78 -1.72
C ASP A 124 -12.46 -13.07 -2.48
N ARG A 125 -11.80 -12.01 -2.99
CA ARG A 125 -10.47 -12.10 -3.56
C ARG A 125 -9.41 -11.77 -2.50
N ASN A 126 -8.36 -12.58 -2.43
CA ASN A 126 -7.18 -12.30 -1.60
C ASN A 126 -6.26 -11.31 -2.30
N TYR A 127 -5.88 -10.25 -1.57
CA TYR A 127 -4.92 -9.25 -2.03
C TYR A 127 -3.67 -9.30 -1.16
N THR A 128 -2.51 -9.19 -1.77
CA THR A 128 -1.26 -8.95 -1.04
C THR A 128 -1.17 -7.49 -0.62
N LEU A 129 -0.32 -7.19 0.35
CA LEU A 129 -0.04 -5.80 0.74
C LEU A 129 0.46 -4.98 -0.44
N GLU A 130 1.34 -5.58 -1.25
CA GLU A 130 1.92 -4.94 -2.43
C GLU A 130 0.86 -4.57 -3.48
N GLU A 131 -0.09 -5.47 -3.76
CA GLU A 131 -1.20 -5.19 -4.69
C GLU A 131 -2.06 -4.02 -4.25
N LEU A 132 -2.22 -3.81 -2.94
CA LEU A 132 -2.96 -2.70 -2.36
C LEU A 132 -2.12 -1.44 -2.15
N GLY A 133 -0.83 -1.48 -2.43
CA GLY A 133 0.07 -0.36 -2.21
C GLY A 133 0.36 -0.08 -0.73
N LEU A 134 0.34 -1.11 0.10
CA LEU A 134 0.53 -1.04 1.56
C LEU A 134 1.93 -1.45 1.99
#